data_62394f3cbe3258ca28fe9e97584151c7
#
_entry.id   62394f3cbe3258ca28fe9e97584151c7
#
_cell.length_a   1.000
_cell.length_b   1.000
_cell.length_c   1.000
_cell.angle_alpha   90.00
_cell.angle_beta   90.00
_cell.angle_gamma   90.00
#
_symmetry.space_group_name_H-M   'P 1'
#
loop_
_entity.id
_entity.type
_entity.pdbx_description
1 polymer ?
#
loop_
_entity_poly.entity_id
_entity_poly.type
_entity_poly.pdbx_seq_one_letter_code
_entity_poly.pdbx_strand_id
1 'polypeptide(L)'
;MDHYPLAFHISLYFGICPVYDRNMPPYQLADFAKMALQKARTSYSQPYSIFNEEFRQQITREQTLIQSMEPSLKNGDFVPYFQPFFDIRTKSIVGAEVLVRWNHPIYGMISPASFIPIFEKNGFIIQLDQYIWEEVCKTIRVWIDEGVRPMPITVKLLWRRKKEGRKRIPFSVNVSRAHIFDEDFEPFLLGLMEKYELDPGAFGLELTESVYVESQDTMAEAVARLQKKGFRF
;
A
#
# COMPACT_ATOMS: atom_id res chain seq x y z
N MET A 1 54.59 12.52 8.16
CA MET A 1 53.37 12.57 7.29
C MET A 1 52.81 11.16 7.25
N ASP A 2 51.85 10.89 8.12
CA ASP A 2 51.25 9.58 8.23
C ASP A 2 50.25 9.36 7.09
N HIS A 3 50.60 8.48 6.16
CA HIS A 3 49.70 8.00 5.15
C HIS A 3 48.66 7.09 5.81
N TYR A 4 47.47 7.61 6.09
CA TYR A 4 46.31 6.76 6.39
C TYR A 4 45.89 6.05 5.10
N PRO A 5 45.93 4.71 5.03
CA PRO A 5 45.40 3.97 3.89
C PRO A 5 43.88 4.13 3.89
N LEU A 6 43.35 4.89 2.94
CA LEU A 6 41.92 4.93 2.68
C LEU A 6 41.52 3.53 2.19
N ALA A 7 40.85 2.74 3.04
CA ALA A 7 40.29 1.48 2.64
C ALA A 7 39.00 1.74 1.82
N PHE A 8 39.11 1.66 0.51
CA PHE A 8 37.95 1.73 -0.37
C PHE A 8 37.30 0.35 -0.46
N HIS A 9 36.03 0.25 -0.05
CA HIS A 9 35.22 -0.93 -0.33
C HIS A 9 34.59 -0.79 -1.71
N ILE A 10 35.05 -1.61 -2.66
CA ILE A 10 34.49 -1.67 -4.01
C ILE A 10 33.55 -2.86 -4.07
N SER A 11 32.26 -2.62 -4.32
CA SER A 11 31.27 -3.66 -4.59
C SER A 11 31.07 -3.79 -6.09
N LEU A 12 31.25 -5.00 -6.61
CA LEU A 12 31.04 -5.32 -8.02
C LEU A 12 29.72 -6.08 -8.17
N TYR A 13 28.92 -5.66 -9.16
CA TYR A 13 27.67 -6.31 -9.51
C TYR A 13 27.71 -6.78 -10.97
N PHE A 14 27.08 -7.93 -11.25
CA PHE A 14 27.08 -8.53 -12.57
C PHE A 14 25.65 -8.81 -13.03
N GLY A 15 25.35 -8.38 -14.26
CA GLY A 15 24.16 -8.83 -15.00
C GLY A 15 24.59 -9.80 -16.09
N ILE A 16 23.98 -10.95 -16.13
CA ILE A 16 24.34 -12.04 -17.04
C ILE A 16 23.14 -12.32 -17.96
N CYS A 17 23.37 -12.30 -19.27
CA CYS A 17 22.40 -12.76 -20.26
C CYS A 17 22.97 -13.95 -21.02
N PRO A 18 22.47 -15.18 -20.77
CA PRO A 18 22.85 -16.35 -21.58
C PRO A 18 22.37 -16.19 -23.03
N VAL A 19 23.20 -16.55 -23.98
CA VAL A 19 22.84 -16.51 -25.39
C VAL A 19 22.18 -17.82 -25.79
N TYR A 20 20.86 -17.86 -25.74
CA TYR A 20 20.08 -19.04 -26.18
C TYR A 20 19.77 -19.00 -27.67
N ASP A 21 19.59 -17.82 -28.26
CA ASP A 21 19.39 -17.61 -29.68
C ASP A 21 20.57 -16.80 -30.26
N ARG A 22 21.33 -17.43 -31.15
CA ARG A 22 22.47 -16.81 -31.82
C ARG A 22 22.07 -15.75 -32.84
N ASN A 23 20.81 -15.70 -33.24
CA ASN A 23 20.28 -14.69 -34.17
C ASN A 23 19.85 -13.41 -33.44
N MET A 24 19.82 -13.43 -32.11
CA MET A 24 19.46 -12.27 -31.33
C MET A 24 20.51 -11.15 -31.48
N PRO A 25 20.06 -9.92 -31.78
CA PRO A 25 20.99 -8.80 -31.95
C PRO A 25 21.81 -8.54 -30.68
N PRO A 26 23.13 -8.27 -30.78
CA PRO A 26 23.99 -8.04 -29.62
C PRO A 26 23.52 -6.91 -28.69
N TYR A 27 22.90 -5.84 -29.21
CA TYR A 27 22.37 -4.76 -28.41
C TYR A 27 21.23 -5.23 -27.49
N GLN A 28 20.38 -6.16 -27.95
CA GLN A 28 19.28 -6.71 -27.15
C GLN A 28 19.80 -7.60 -26.04
N LEU A 29 20.85 -8.39 -26.29
CA LEU A 29 21.53 -9.17 -25.24
C LEU A 29 22.15 -8.25 -24.18
N ALA A 30 22.75 -7.13 -24.62
CA ALA A 30 23.30 -6.15 -23.72
C ALA A 30 22.21 -5.46 -22.84
N ASP A 31 21.05 -5.17 -23.41
CA ASP A 31 19.94 -4.61 -22.66
C ASP A 31 19.39 -5.59 -21.63
N PHE A 32 19.28 -6.86 -21.98
CA PHE A 32 18.87 -7.92 -21.03
C PHE A 32 19.90 -8.08 -19.89
N ALA A 33 21.19 -8.02 -20.21
CA ALA A 33 22.24 -8.06 -19.20
C ALA A 33 22.19 -6.81 -18.28
N LYS A 34 21.89 -5.60 -18.81
CA LYS A 34 21.66 -4.41 -17.99
C LYS A 34 20.48 -4.53 -17.06
N MET A 35 19.36 -5.09 -17.52
CA MET A 35 18.18 -5.35 -16.66
C MET A 35 18.55 -6.31 -15.51
N ALA A 36 19.29 -7.38 -15.81
CA ALA A 36 19.79 -8.29 -14.78
C ALA A 36 20.75 -7.59 -13.81
N LEU A 37 21.61 -6.69 -14.29
CA LEU A 37 22.52 -5.89 -13.44
C LEU A 37 21.75 -4.96 -12.49
N GLN A 38 20.69 -4.33 -12.96
CA GLN A 38 19.86 -3.49 -12.08
C GLN A 38 19.22 -4.32 -10.95
N LYS A 39 18.73 -5.53 -11.24
CA LYS A 39 18.21 -6.43 -10.23
C LYS A 39 19.31 -6.85 -9.21
N ALA A 40 20.52 -7.15 -9.68
CA ALA A 40 21.62 -7.49 -8.80
C ALA A 40 21.99 -6.35 -7.83
N ARG A 41 21.93 -5.09 -8.27
CA ARG A 41 22.21 -3.91 -7.43
C ARG A 41 21.21 -3.69 -6.31
N THR A 42 19.98 -4.13 -6.49
CA THR A 42 18.91 -4.02 -5.48
C THR A 42 18.81 -5.25 -4.58
N SER A 43 19.58 -6.31 -4.88
CA SER A 43 19.62 -7.54 -4.10
C SER A 43 20.72 -7.47 -3.04
N TYR A 44 20.35 -7.70 -1.78
CA TYR A 44 21.33 -7.81 -0.68
C TYR A 44 21.98 -9.21 -0.58
N SER A 45 21.47 -10.19 -1.32
CA SER A 45 21.87 -11.59 -1.16
C SER A 45 22.91 -12.06 -2.16
N GLN A 46 22.94 -11.48 -3.37
CA GLN A 46 23.84 -11.94 -4.44
C GLN A 46 24.33 -10.77 -5.29
N PRO A 47 25.64 -10.72 -5.60
CA PRO A 47 26.21 -9.65 -6.43
C PRO A 47 25.96 -9.87 -7.93
N TYR A 48 25.23 -10.87 -8.32
CA TYR A 48 24.88 -11.11 -9.72
C TYR A 48 23.41 -11.50 -9.91
N SER A 49 22.90 -11.28 -11.11
CA SER A 49 21.61 -11.78 -11.54
C SER A 49 21.70 -12.27 -12.99
N ILE A 50 20.92 -13.32 -13.30
CA ILE A 50 20.88 -13.91 -14.63
C ILE A 50 19.54 -13.56 -15.27
N PHE A 51 19.58 -13.02 -16.50
CA PHE A 51 18.38 -12.83 -17.31
C PHE A 51 17.95 -14.20 -17.84
N ASN A 52 16.80 -14.66 -17.38
CA ASN A 52 16.18 -15.91 -17.80
C ASN A 52 14.72 -15.67 -18.19
N GLU A 53 14.05 -16.69 -18.65
CA GLU A 53 12.64 -16.59 -19.07
C GLU A 53 11.72 -16.16 -17.92
N GLU A 54 11.95 -16.63 -16.70
CA GLU A 54 11.17 -16.22 -15.51
C GLU A 54 11.32 -14.72 -15.25
N PHE A 55 12.56 -14.22 -15.35
CA PHE A 55 12.83 -12.79 -15.20
C PHE A 55 12.15 -11.96 -16.30
N ARG A 56 12.17 -12.43 -17.56
CA ARG A 56 11.47 -11.80 -18.67
C ARG A 56 9.97 -11.73 -18.41
N GLN A 57 9.37 -12.83 -17.96
CA GLN A 57 7.94 -12.89 -17.62
C GLN A 57 7.60 -11.97 -16.47
N GLN A 58 8.46 -11.88 -15.44
CA GLN A 58 8.27 -10.95 -14.32
C GLN A 58 8.24 -9.50 -14.80
N ILE A 59 9.20 -9.08 -15.66
CA ILE A 59 9.23 -7.73 -16.21
C ILE A 59 7.99 -7.45 -17.05
N THR A 60 7.61 -8.38 -17.93
CA THR A 60 6.42 -8.23 -18.78
C THR A 60 5.16 -8.08 -17.94
N ARG A 61 5.03 -8.88 -16.87
CA ARG A 61 3.91 -8.78 -15.93
C ARG A 61 3.90 -7.43 -15.21
N GLU A 62 5.04 -6.97 -14.70
CA GLU A 62 5.15 -5.66 -14.04
C GLU A 62 4.74 -4.52 -14.98
N GLN A 63 5.22 -4.55 -16.23
CA GLN A 63 4.84 -3.57 -17.25
C GLN A 63 3.35 -3.60 -17.56
N THR A 64 2.75 -4.79 -17.66
CA THR A 64 1.30 -4.93 -17.87
C THR A 64 0.52 -4.34 -16.71
N LEU A 65 0.95 -4.57 -15.45
CA LEU A 65 0.31 -3.98 -14.28
C LEU A 65 0.40 -2.46 -14.30
N ILE A 66 1.56 -1.90 -14.63
CA ILE A 66 1.76 -0.45 -14.75
C ILE A 66 0.84 0.15 -15.84
N GLN A 67 0.75 -0.48 -17.01
CA GLN A 67 -0.10 0.00 -18.10
C GLN A 67 -1.59 -0.10 -17.77
N SER A 68 -1.98 -1.04 -16.93
CA SER A 68 -3.37 -1.29 -16.56
C SER A 68 -3.86 -0.48 -15.35
N MET A 69 -2.97 0.13 -14.56
CA MET A 69 -3.31 0.74 -13.28
C MET A 69 -4.33 1.88 -13.41
N GLU A 70 -4.11 2.85 -14.29
CA GLU A 70 -5.04 3.97 -14.49
C GLU A 70 -6.35 3.55 -15.15
N PRO A 71 -6.36 2.72 -16.23
CA PRO A 71 -7.60 2.17 -16.77
C PRO A 71 -8.41 1.42 -15.72
N SER A 72 -7.76 0.56 -14.93
CA SER A 72 -8.44 -0.21 -13.88
C SER A 72 -9.03 0.67 -12.77
N LEU A 73 -8.35 1.76 -12.40
CA LEU A 73 -8.89 2.72 -11.44
C LEU A 73 -10.18 3.38 -11.97
N LYS A 74 -10.17 3.79 -13.23
CA LYS A 74 -11.33 4.42 -13.89
C LYS A 74 -12.50 3.45 -14.07
N ASN A 75 -12.20 2.17 -14.31
CA ASN A 75 -13.21 1.13 -14.52
C ASN A 75 -13.79 0.57 -13.22
N GLY A 76 -13.21 0.91 -12.05
CA GLY A 76 -13.65 0.33 -10.77
C GLY A 76 -13.16 -1.09 -10.52
N ASP A 77 -12.05 -1.50 -11.16
CA ASP A 77 -11.49 -2.84 -10.99
C ASP A 77 -10.81 -3.03 -9.62
N PHE A 78 -10.49 -1.94 -8.93
CA PHE A 78 -10.00 -1.98 -7.55
C PHE A 78 -11.19 -1.95 -6.59
N VAL A 79 -11.31 -2.97 -5.77
CA VAL A 79 -12.45 -3.12 -4.86
C VAL A 79 -11.98 -3.29 -3.41
N PRO A 80 -12.64 -2.61 -2.45
CA PRO A 80 -12.38 -2.84 -1.04
C PRO A 80 -13.03 -4.15 -0.59
N TYR A 81 -12.26 -5.00 0.06
CA TYR A 81 -12.72 -6.18 0.79
C TYR A 81 -12.64 -5.89 2.28
N PHE A 82 -13.65 -6.32 3.03
CA PHE A 82 -13.73 -6.10 4.47
C PHE A 82 -13.44 -7.42 5.19
N GLN A 83 -12.28 -7.52 5.84
CA GLN A 83 -11.93 -8.66 6.67
C GLN A 83 -12.39 -8.43 8.10
N PRO A 84 -13.42 -9.17 8.61
CA PRO A 84 -14.00 -8.90 9.91
C PRO A 84 -13.05 -9.30 11.04
N PHE A 85 -13.01 -8.49 12.10
CA PHE A 85 -12.46 -8.85 13.38
C PHE A 85 -13.57 -9.45 14.27
N PHE A 86 -13.27 -10.57 14.87
CA PHE A 86 -14.22 -11.31 15.71
C PHE A 86 -13.76 -11.32 17.16
N ASP A 87 -14.58 -10.81 18.08
CA ASP A 87 -14.35 -10.92 19.51
C ASP A 87 -14.83 -12.30 19.99
N ILE A 88 -13.87 -13.15 20.40
CA ILE A 88 -14.15 -14.52 20.86
C ILE A 88 -15.00 -14.52 22.13
N ARG A 89 -14.86 -13.52 22.99
CA ARG A 89 -15.58 -13.42 24.26
C ARG A 89 -17.04 -13.07 24.06
N THR A 90 -17.32 -12.08 23.20
CA THR A 90 -18.69 -11.62 22.93
C THR A 90 -19.34 -12.39 21.76
N LYS A 91 -18.58 -13.21 21.06
CA LYS A 91 -18.98 -13.94 19.84
C LYS A 91 -19.63 -13.01 18.80
N SER A 92 -19.08 -11.81 18.63
CA SER A 92 -19.62 -10.82 17.71
C SER A 92 -18.49 -10.23 16.85
N ILE A 93 -18.85 -9.76 15.66
CA ILE A 93 -17.95 -8.95 14.83
C ILE A 93 -17.77 -7.61 15.55
N VAL A 94 -16.54 -7.21 15.75
CA VAL A 94 -16.19 -5.96 16.40
C VAL A 94 -15.49 -5.03 15.44
N GLY A 95 -15.30 -5.47 14.18
CA GLY A 95 -14.59 -4.75 13.25
C GLY A 95 -14.33 -5.34 11.89
N ALA A 96 -13.68 -4.55 10.92
CA ALA A 96 -13.10 -5.08 9.72
C ALA A 96 -11.89 -4.26 9.26
N GLU A 97 -10.86 -4.90 8.83
CA GLU A 97 -9.78 -4.31 8.06
C GLU A 97 -10.18 -4.21 6.60
N VAL A 98 -9.87 -3.09 5.98
CA VAL A 98 -10.11 -2.89 4.56
C VAL A 98 -8.87 -3.33 3.78
N LEU A 99 -9.07 -4.31 2.93
CA LEU A 99 -8.02 -4.87 2.08
C LEU A 99 -8.39 -4.66 0.62
N VAL A 100 -7.60 -3.91 -0.11
CA VAL A 100 -7.81 -3.73 -1.56
C VAL A 100 -7.61 -5.06 -2.31
N ARG A 101 -8.44 -5.28 -3.32
CA ARG A 101 -8.28 -6.35 -4.31
C ARG A 101 -8.35 -5.75 -5.70
N TRP A 102 -7.54 -6.26 -6.61
CA TRP A 102 -7.55 -5.82 -7.99
C TRP A 102 -8.10 -6.93 -8.90
N ASN A 103 -9.28 -6.71 -9.46
CA ASN A 103 -9.90 -7.57 -10.47
C ASN A 103 -9.32 -7.23 -11.84
N HIS A 104 -8.08 -7.64 -12.08
CA HIS A 104 -7.36 -7.31 -13.30
C HIS A 104 -7.98 -8.02 -14.53
N PRO A 105 -8.23 -7.30 -15.65
CA PRO A 105 -8.95 -7.86 -16.80
C PRO A 105 -8.25 -9.06 -17.44
N ILE A 106 -6.91 -9.16 -17.34
CA ILE A 106 -6.13 -10.25 -17.93
C ILE A 106 -5.80 -11.34 -16.90
N TYR A 107 -5.44 -10.95 -15.67
CA TYR A 107 -4.92 -11.88 -14.66
C TYR A 107 -5.95 -12.29 -13.61
N GLY A 108 -7.18 -11.81 -13.71
CA GLY A 108 -8.18 -12.02 -12.66
C GLY A 108 -7.84 -11.32 -11.34
N MET A 109 -8.21 -11.90 -10.22
CA MET A 109 -7.95 -11.30 -8.91
C MET A 109 -6.48 -11.34 -8.53
N ILE A 110 -5.86 -10.17 -8.40
CA ILE A 110 -4.45 -10.01 -8.02
C ILE A 110 -4.35 -9.63 -6.53
N SER A 111 -3.40 -10.29 -5.85
CA SER A 111 -3.08 -9.97 -4.45
C SER A 111 -2.36 -8.63 -4.32
N PRO A 112 -2.65 -7.84 -3.26
CA PRO A 112 -1.96 -6.58 -2.96
C PRO A 112 -0.43 -6.70 -2.96
N ALA A 113 0.12 -7.78 -2.45
CA ALA A 113 1.57 -8.04 -2.44
C ALA A 113 2.21 -8.01 -3.84
N SER A 114 1.42 -8.22 -4.90
CA SER A 114 1.93 -8.21 -6.28
C SER A 114 1.94 -6.82 -6.93
N PHE A 115 1.11 -5.87 -6.48
CA PHE A 115 0.99 -4.57 -7.14
C PHE A 115 1.32 -3.38 -6.22
N ILE A 116 1.10 -3.48 -4.91
CA ILE A 116 1.39 -2.37 -3.98
C ILE A 116 2.84 -1.90 -4.08
N PRO A 117 3.88 -2.78 -4.08
CA PRO A 117 5.26 -2.32 -4.20
C PRO A 117 5.56 -1.59 -5.53
N ILE A 118 4.84 -1.95 -6.61
CA ILE A 118 4.96 -1.29 -7.91
C ILE A 118 4.36 0.12 -7.84
N PHE A 119 3.18 0.25 -7.21
CA PHE A 119 2.44 1.51 -7.09
C PHE A 119 3.10 2.48 -6.11
N GLU A 120 3.73 1.99 -5.04
CA GLU A 120 4.56 2.80 -4.16
C GLU A 120 5.77 3.37 -4.90
N LYS A 121 6.43 2.55 -5.72
CA LYS A 121 7.63 2.95 -6.48
C LYS A 121 7.33 4.01 -7.54
N ASN A 122 6.17 3.98 -8.17
CA ASN A 122 5.78 4.95 -9.21
C ASN A 122 4.86 6.08 -8.72
N GLY A 123 4.49 6.08 -7.42
CA GLY A 123 3.64 7.10 -6.80
C GLY A 123 2.14 6.93 -7.03
N PHE A 124 1.70 5.91 -7.78
CA PHE A 124 0.27 5.67 -8.04
C PHE A 124 -0.50 5.24 -6.78
N ILE A 125 0.21 4.78 -5.76
CA ILE A 125 -0.39 4.37 -4.48
C ILE A 125 -1.27 5.46 -3.87
N ILE A 126 -0.90 6.74 -4.03
CA ILE A 126 -1.69 7.87 -3.52
C ILE A 126 -3.08 7.89 -4.15
N GLN A 127 -3.16 7.76 -5.47
CA GLN A 127 -4.45 7.77 -6.19
C GLN A 127 -5.29 6.54 -5.84
N LEU A 128 -4.65 5.37 -5.70
CA LEU A 128 -5.32 4.15 -5.30
C LEU A 128 -5.90 4.26 -3.89
N ASP A 129 -5.12 4.73 -2.92
CA ASP A 129 -5.56 4.87 -1.53
C ASP A 129 -6.74 5.84 -1.44
N GLN A 130 -6.66 7.01 -2.08
CA GLN A 130 -7.75 7.99 -2.13
C GLN A 130 -9.03 7.40 -2.72
N TYR A 131 -8.91 6.64 -3.82
CA TYR A 131 -10.03 5.96 -4.43
C TYR A 131 -10.66 4.92 -3.49
N ILE A 132 -9.85 4.06 -2.88
CA ILE A 132 -10.32 3.03 -1.94
C ILE A 132 -10.99 3.65 -0.71
N TRP A 133 -10.43 4.71 -0.15
CA TRP A 133 -11.04 5.41 0.99
C TRP A 133 -12.40 5.99 0.63
N GLU A 134 -12.54 6.55 -0.57
CA GLU A 134 -13.83 7.03 -1.04
C GLU A 134 -14.85 5.89 -1.21
N GLU A 135 -14.45 4.76 -1.82
CA GLU A 135 -15.32 3.59 -1.98
C GLU A 135 -15.74 2.99 -0.61
N VAL A 136 -14.85 2.99 0.36
CA VAL A 136 -15.15 2.62 1.74
C VAL A 136 -16.18 3.55 2.37
N CYS A 137 -16.00 4.86 2.24
CA CYS A 137 -16.96 5.85 2.75
C CYS A 137 -18.34 5.69 2.10
N LYS A 138 -18.42 5.49 0.80
CA LYS A 138 -19.68 5.18 0.08
C LYS A 138 -20.35 3.93 0.66
N THR A 139 -19.58 2.86 0.83
CA THR A 139 -20.10 1.59 1.36
C THR A 139 -20.63 1.76 2.78
N ILE A 140 -19.90 2.46 3.64
CA ILE A 140 -20.33 2.74 5.02
C ILE A 140 -21.63 3.56 5.03
N ARG A 141 -21.74 4.56 4.16
CA ARG A 141 -22.95 5.40 4.07
C ARG A 141 -24.16 4.56 3.68
N VAL A 142 -24.02 3.73 2.63
CA VAL A 142 -25.09 2.80 2.21
C VAL A 142 -25.54 1.91 3.38
N TRP A 143 -24.61 1.32 4.11
CA TRP A 143 -24.95 0.48 5.26
C TRP A 143 -25.69 1.24 6.36
N ILE A 144 -25.31 2.50 6.62
CA ILE A 144 -26.01 3.34 7.60
C ILE A 144 -27.43 3.62 7.12
N ASP A 145 -27.62 3.95 5.84
CA ASP A 145 -28.92 4.27 5.26
C ASP A 145 -29.86 3.05 5.21
N GLU A 146 -29.31 1.86 5.01
CA GLU A 146 -30.03 0.59 5.08
C GLU A 146 -30.34 0.14 6.53
N GLY A 147 -29.97 0.94 7.52
CA GLY A 147 -30.17 0.61 8.94
C GLY A 147 -29.24 -0.50 9.45
N VAL A 148 -28.29 -0.93 8.64
CA VAL A 148 -27.20 -1.79 9.10
C VAL A 148 -26.38 -0.92 10.07
N ARG A 149 -26.54 -1.20 11.35
CA ARG A 149 -25.74 -0.50 12.36
C ARG A 149 -24.29 -0.87 12.15
N PRO A 150 -23.47 0.10 11.74
CA PRO A 150 -22.06 -0.14 11.61
C PRO A 150 -21.53 -0.70 12.94
N MET A 151 -20.84 -1.83 12.93
CA MET A 151 -20.30 -2.47 14.12
C MET A 151 -18.93 -1.90 14.50
N PRO A 152 -18.57 -1.74 15.80
CA PRO A 152 -17.30 -1.14 16.16
C PRO A 152 -16.13 -2.04 15.78
N ILE A 153 -15.07 -1.43 15.22
CA ILE A 153 -13.78 -2.07 15.05
C ILE A 153 -12.77 -1.50 16.01
N THR A 154 -12.06 -2.38 16.63
CA THR A 154 -10.98 -2.02 17.53
C THR A 154 -9.67 -2.45 16.90
N VAL A 155 -8.85 -1.49 16.53
CA VAL A 155 -7.41 -1.68 16.54
C VAL A 155 -6.99 -1.79 18.01
N LYS A 156 -6.21 -2.78 18.29
CA LYS A 156 -5.69 -3.17 19.60
C LYS A 156 -4.95 -2.02 20.26
N LEU A 157 -5.62 -1.20 21.07
CA LEU A 157 -5.02 -0.49 22.21
C LEU A 157 -6.09 -0.02 23.20
N LEU A 158 -6.15 -0.75 24.33
CA LEU A 158 -6.57 -0.31 25.65
C LEU A 158 -7.87 0.45 25.80
N TRP A 159 -8.88 -0.31 26.00
CA TRP A 159 -10.15 0.06 26.59
C TRP A 159 -10.02 0.55 28.04
N ARG A 160 -10.35 1.81 28.26
CA ARG A 160 -11.04 2.23 29.47
C ARG A 160 -11.83 3.52 29.20
N ARG A 161 -13.12 3.38 28.88
CA ARG A 161 -14.21 4.05 29.60
C ARG A 161 -15.54 3.86 28.89
N LYS A 162 -16.40 3.17 29.62
CA LYS A 162 -17.84 3.16 29.45
C LYS A 162 -18.41 4.55 29.65
N LYS A 163 -19.14 5.11 28.69
CA LYS A 163 -20.42 5.78 28.92
C LYS A 163 -21.05 6.16 27.57
N GLU A 164 -22.34 5.82 27.50
CA GLU A 164 -23.36 6.19 26.51
C GLU A 164 -23.42 5.39 25.21
N GLY A 165 -24.35 4.54 25.20
CA GLY A 165 -25.24 3.79 24.35
C GLY A 165 -25.25 3.90 22.83
N ARG A 166 -24.22 4.37 22.16
CA ARG A 166 -24.11 4.34 20.69
C ARG A 166 -22.87 3.58 20.29
N LYS A 167 -23.05 2.34 19.87
CA LYS A 167 -21.97 1.53 19.26
C LYS A 167 -21.64 2.11 17.89
N ARG A 168 -20.45 2.70 17.76
CA ARG A 168 -19.89 3.16 16.50
C ARG A 168 -18.91 2.12 15.99
N ILE A 169 -18.86 1.91 14.66
CA ILE A 169 -17.89 1.03 14.03
C ILE A 169 -16.78 1.89 13.45
N PRO A 170 -15.52 1.69 13.79
CA PRO A 170 -14.41 2.14 12.98
C PRO A 170 -14.07 1.09 11.90
N PHE A 171 -13.76 1.58 10.71
CA PHE A 171 -13.08 0.82 9.65
C PHE A 171 -11.64 1.29 9.63
N SER A 172 -10.68 0.36 9.62
CA SER A 172 -9.30 0.73 9.44
C SER A 172 -8.90 0.58 7.98
N VAL A 173 -8.25 1.60 7.47
CA VAL A 173 -7.63 1.60 6.15
C VAL A 173 -6.13 1.80 6.30
N ASN A 174 -5.38 1.14 5.45
CA ASN A 174 -3.94 1.31 5.40
C ASN A 174 -3.60 2.68 4.80
N VAL A 175 -2.64 3.37 5.41
CA VAL A 175 -2.10 4.65 4.95
C VAL A 175 -0.67 4.42 4.49
N SER A 176 -0.41 4.64 3.21
CA SER A 176 0.93 4.56 2.69
C SER A 176 1.80 5.73 3.19
N ARG A 177 3.10 5.51 3.23
CA ARG A 177 4.08 6.53 3.62
C ARG A 177 3.95 7.82 2.81
N ALA A 178 3.58 7.73 1.55
CA ALA A 178 3.46 8.86 0.65
C ALA A 178 2.47 9.93 1.15
N HIS A 179 1.42 9.53 1.87
CA HIS A 179 0.40 10.45 2.38
C HIS A 179 0.83 11.28 3.59
N ILE A 180 1.79 10.80 4.39
CA ILE A 180 2.19 11.50 5.63
C ILE A 180 2.87 12.83 5.32
N PHE A 181 3.51 12.92 4.16
CA PHE A 181 4.19 14.11 3.66
C PHE A 181 3.34 14.93 2.69
N ASP A 182 2.10 14.50 2.41
CA ASP A 182 1.19 15.17 1.53
C ASP A 182 0.35 16.19 2.34
N GLU A 183 0.49 17.48 2.02
CA GLU A 183 -0.26 18.56 2.67
C GLU A 183 -1.77 18.46 2.40
N ASP A 184 -2.16 17.82 1.30
CA ASP A 184 -3.57 17.63 0.91
C ASP A 184 -4.22 16.42 1.59
N PHE A 185 -3.46 15.59 2.29
CA PHE A 185 -3.96 14.37 2.94
C PHE A 185 -5.05 14.64 3.98
N GLU A 186 -4.78 15.54 4.95
CA GLU A 186 -5.75 15.89 6.00
C GLU A 186 -7.01 16.56 5.41
N PRO A 187 -6.91 17.58 4.52
CA PRO A 187 -8.07 18.16 3.85
C PRO A 187 -8.90 17.14 3.08
N PHE A 188 -8.25 16.20 2.38
CA PHE A 188 -8.93 15.15 1.63
C PHE A 188 -9.77 14.25 2.54
N LEU A 189 -9.19 13.74 3.64
CA LEU A 189 -9.91 12.90 4.59
C LEU A 189 -11.11 13.63 5.23
N LEU A 190 -10.92 14.88 5.63
CA LEU A 190 -12.00 15.69 6.18
C LEU A 190 -13.11 15.92 5.16
N GLY A 191 -12.76 16.18 3.91
CA GLY A 191 -13.70 16.30 2.80
C GLY A 191 -14.53 15.03 2.57
N LEU A 192 -13.91 13.84 2.70
CA LEU A 192 -14.63 12.57 2.63
C LEU A 192 -15.63 12.42 3.80
N MET A 193 -15.20 12.76 5.02
CA MET A 193 -16.09 12.67 6.18
C MET A 193 -17.30 13.59 6.03
N GLU A 194 -17.10 14.82 5.56
CA GLU A 194 -18.18 15.76 5.27
C GLU A 194 -19.08 15.28 4.13
N LYS A 195 -18.51 14.88 3.00
CA LYS A 195 -19.23 14.42 1.80
C LYS A 195 -20.17 13.24 2.08
N TYR A 196 -19.74 12.29 2.92
CA TYR A 196 -20.50 11.09 3.24
C TYR A 196 -21.17 11.15 4.62
N GLU A 197 -21.17 12.32 5.28
CA GLU A 197 -21.75 12.52 6.61
C GLU A 197 -21.29 11.48 7.63
N LEU A 198 -19.99 11.21 7.66
CA LEU A 198 -19.37 10.22 8.54
C LEU A 198 -18.66 10.90 9.72
N ASP A 199 -18.69 10.25 10.87
CA ASP A 199 -17.90 10.66 12.04
C ASP A 199 -16.43 10.25 11.81
N PRO A 200 -15.44 11.16 11.91
CA PRO A 200 -14.02 10.80 11.81
C PRO A 200 -13.62 9.65 12.73
N GLY A 201 -14.25 9.53 13.91
CA GLY A 201 -14.02 8.41 14.82
C GLY A 201 -14.55 7.06 14.36
N ALA A 202 -15.30 7.00 13.26
CA ALA A 202 -15.66 5.75 12.59
C ALA A 202 -14.59 5.28 11.60
N PHE A 203 -13.63 6.14 11.25
CA PHE A 203 -12.60 5.85 10.27
C PHE A 203 -11.23 5.73 10.97
N GLY A 204 -10.70 4.52 11.02
CA GLY A 204 -9.38 4.22 11.58
C GLY A 204 -8.31 4.27 10.49
N LEU A 205 -7.14 4.76 10.85
CA LEU A 205 -5.98 4.86 9.95
C LEU A 205 -4.87 3.93 10.49
N GLU A 206 -4.42 2.99 9.68
CA GLU A 206 -3.32 2.10 10.03
C GLU A 206 -2.05 2.53 9.27
N LEU A 207 -0.99 2.78 10.03
CA LEU A 207 0.32 3.11 9.46
C LEU A 207 1.13 1.85 9.24
N THR A 208 1.67 1.68 8.04
CA THR A 208 2.53 0.55 7.71
C THR A 208 3.88 0.65 8.43
N GLU A 209 4.51 -0.48 8.78
CA GLU A 209 5.80 -0.54 9.51
C GLU A 209 6.92 0.23 8.82
N SER A 210 6.90 0.31 7.48
CA SER A 210 7.89 1.05 6.69
C SER A 210 7.92 2.56 6.97
N VAL A 211 6.87 3.11 7.58
CA VAL A 211 6.75 4.53 7.93
C VAL A 211 7.57 4.87 9.16
N TYR A 212 7.78 3.91 10.07
CA TYR A 212 8.39 4.15 11.38
C TYR A 212 9.90 4.47 11.36
N VAL A 213 10.62 4.12 10.29
CA VAL A 213 12.09 4.07 10.33
C VAL A 213 12.78 5.41 10.06
N GLU A 214 12.19 6.35 9.34
CA GLU A 214 12.92 7.51 8.83
C GLU A 214 12.41 8.90 9.24
N SER A 215 11.23 9.05 9.88
CA SER A 215 10.66 10.37 10.17
C SER A 215 9.71 10.36 11.36
N GLN A 216 10.20 9.96 12.53
CA GLN A 216 9.37 9.80 13.74
C GLN A 216 8.66 11.10 14.17
N ASP A 217 9.34 12.26 14.10
CA ASP A 217 8.77 13.53 14.57
C ASP A 217 7.65 14.05 13.65
N THR A 218 7.87 14.06 12.33
CA THR A 218 6.87 14.52 11.34
C THR A 218 5.63 13.63 11.34
N MET A 219 5.84 12.32 11.51
CA MET A 219 4.74 11.35 11.61
C MET A 219 3.93 11.55 12.90
N ALA A 220 4.61 11.74 14.03
CA ALA A 220 3.95 11.98 15.31
C ALA A 220 3.10 13.26 15.27
N GLU A 221 3.57 14.31 14.61
CA GLU A 221 2.81 15.54 14.41
C GLU A 221 1.58 15.33 13.52
N ALA A 222 1.71 14.61 12.39
CA ALA A 222 0.59 14.32 11.49
C ALA A 222 -0.49 13.48 12.19
N VAL A 223 -0.08 12.43 12.90
CA VAL A 223 -0.96 11.61 13.74
C VAL A 223 -1.66 12.46 14.81
N ALA A 224 -0.93 13.31 15.52
CA ALA A 224 -1.50 14.17 16.56
C ALA A 224 -2.53 15.17 15.99
N ARG A 225 -2.29 15.73 14.79
CA ARG A 225 -3.25 16.60 14.11
C ARG A 225 -4.54 15.86 13.77
N LEU A 226 -4.44 14.69 13.16
CA LEU A 226 -5.60 13.88 12.78
C LEU A 226 -6.37 13.35 13.99
N GLN A 227 -5.67 12.96 15.07
CA GLN A 227 -6.31 12.58 16.33
C GLN A 227 -7.12 13.72 16.96
N LYS A 228 -6.62 14.96 16.90
CA LYS A 228 -7.38 16.15 17.35
C LYS A 228 -8.64 16.38 16.53
N LYS A 229 -8.68 15.93 15.28
CA LYS A 229 -9.87 15.98 14.39
C LYS A 229 -10.81 14.78 14.59
N GLY A 230 -10.45 13.85 15.47
CA GLY A 230 -11.29 12.72 15.83
C GLY A 230 -10.96 11.39 15.14
N PHE A 231 -10.00 11.36 14.21
CA PHE A 231 -9.54 10.12 13.59
C PHE A 231 -8.84 9.20 14.60
N ARG A 232 -8.85 7.91 14.31
CA ARG A 232 -8.20 6.86 15.12
C ARG A 232 -7.00 6.28 14.37
N PHE A 233 -6.00 5.89 15.14
CA PHE A 233 -4.78 5.24 14.68
C PHE A 233 -4.56 3.96 15.44
#